data_f33dd3ce4072737d517bc91bd40d1591
#
_entry.id   f33dd3ce4072737d517bc91bd40d1591
#
_cell.length_a   1.000
_cell.length_b   1.000
_cell.length_c   1.000
_cell.angle_alpha   90.00
_cell.angle_beta   90.00
_cell.angle_gamma   90.00
#
_symmetry.space_group_name_H-M   'P 1'
#
loop_
_entity.id
_entity.type
_entity.pdbx_description
1 polymer ?
#
loop_
_entity_poly.entity_id
_entity_poly.type
_entity_poly.pdbx_seq_one_letter_code
_entity_poly.pdbx_strand_id
1 'polypeptide(L)'
;KYRNVHVEKGASKIYLMARKHGLQCRRLTWNPNYKGLDDWQLALRKNAAKGQKTMTFREWYLYGACAFSEIDACVEQWHKTQPDGVSLQAYLGLPDEEYHAFLQPGGNARLAELLNAQRKQLGCRIYQLEFTDTEKTKPFAFAGIDALHKAGFQQPPAREYRLVRDEAMFCPKDEPDLAVLERVFDRYNGKLPADYPGRCIAPSDVLELYDAEKRRYYYRDMKQFVPVAFSPLLARPIQK
;
A
#
# COMPACT_ATOMS: atom_id res chain seq x y z
N LYS A 1 -17.66 -2.91 1.19
CA LYS A 1 -18.70 -3.93 1.35
C LYS A 1 -18.30 -4.88 2.46
N TYR A 2 -18.93 -4.71 3.60
CA TYR A 2 -19.25 -5.65 4.67
C TYR A 2 -18.07 -6.46 5.26
N ARG A 3 -17.39 -5.86 6.23
CA ARG A 3 -16.98 -6.62 7.39
C ARG A 3 -18.28 -7.20 7.96
N ASN A 4 -18.47 -8.50 7.81
CA ASN A 4 -19.61 -9.13 8.43
C ASN A 4 -19.35 -9.15 9.94
N VAL A 5 -19.96 -8.21 10.66
CA VAL A 5 -19.80 -8.00 12.11
C VAL A 5 -20.06 -9.30 12.89
N HIS A 6 -20.92 -10.17 12.38
CA HIS A 6 -21.20 -11.49 12.99
C HIS A 6 -20.02 -12.46 12.84
N VAL A 7 -19.33 -12.46 11.68
CA VAL A 7 -18.14 -13.29 11.45
C VAL A 7 -16.98 -12.80 12.29
N GLU A 8 -16.79 -11.48 12.43
CA GLU A 8 -15.74 -10.92 13.28
C GLU A 8 -15.98 -11.18 14.77
N LYS A 9 -17.23 -11.08 15.24
CA LYS A 9 -17.60 -11.44 16.61
C LYS A 9 -17.39 -12.94 16.86
N GLY A 10 -17.74 -13.80 15.91
CA GLY A 10 -17.49 -15.24 15.97
C GLY A 10 -16.00 -15.59 16.03
N ALA A 11 -15.22 -15.04 15.13
CA ALA A 11 -13.78 -15.23 15.11
C ALA A 11 -13.08 -14.73 16.38
N SER A 12 -13.51 -13.58 16.92
CA SER A 12 -12.99 -13.04 18.17
C SER A 12 -13.33 -13.93 19.37
N LYS A 13 -14.55 -14.52 19.43
CA LYS A 13 -14.94 -15.48 20.46
C LYS A 13 -14.07 -16.75 20.41
N ILE A 14 -13.86 -17.31 19.22
CA ILE A 14 -13.02 -18.50 19.02
C ILE A 14 -11.59 -18.20 19.44
N TYR A 15 -11.03 -17.06 19.05
CA TYR A 15 -9.68 -16.64 19.43
C TYR A 15 -9.50 -16.50 20.96
N LEU A 16 -10.46 -15.85 21.63
CA LEU A 16 -10.45 -15.70 23.10
C LEU A 16 -10.60 -17.04 23.80
N MET A 17 -11.45 -17.94 23.30
CA MET A 17 -11.65 -19.27 23.86
C MET A 17 -10.38 -20.13 23.70
N ALA A 18 -9.76 -20.12 22.55
CA ALA A 18 -8.52 -20.84 22.29
C ALA A 18 -7.36 -20.35 23.21
N ARG A 19 -7.21 -19.05 23.39
CA ARG A 19 -6.24 -18.48 24.35
C ARG A 19 -6.53 -18.88 25.78
N LYS A 20 -7.81 -18.91 26.19
CA LYS A 20 -8.21 -19.35 27.53
C LYS A 20 -7.83 -20.80 27.81
N HIS A 21 -7.76 -21.65 26.77
CA HIS A 21 -7.34 -23.04 26.85
C HIS A 21 -5.85 -23.25 26.54
N GLY A 22 -5.03 -22.19 26.58
CA GLY A 22 -3.57 -22.28 26.39
C GLY A 22 -3.12 -22.57 24.96
N LEU A 23 -4.04 -22.53 23.99
CA LEU A 23 -3.70 -22.75 22.59
C LEU A 23 -3.07 -21.49 21.97
N GLN A 24 -1.95 -21.66 21.29
CA GLN A 24 -1.36 -20.59 20.48
C GLN A 24 -2.20 -20.40 19.20
N CYS A 25 -2.95 -19.32 19.13
CA CYS A 25 -3.75 -18.98 17.98
C CYS A 25 -3.22 -17.71 17.33
N ARG A 26 -2.99 -17.74 16.03
CA ARG A 26 -2.77 -16.55 15.19
C ARG A 26 -4.06 -16.20 14.46
N ARG A 27 -4.43 -14.93 14.49
CA ARG A 27 -5.49 -14.42 13.63
C ARG A 27 -4.88 -14.17 12.26
N LEU A 28 -5.28 -14.92 11.25
CA LEU A 28 -4.95 -14.63 9.87
C LEU A 28 -5.76 -13.40 9.43
N THR A 29 -5.05 -12.36 9.04
CA THR A 29 -5.66 -11.20 8.38
C THR A 29 -5.26 -11.27 6.91
N TRP A 30 -6.27 -11.24 6.03
CA TRP A 30 -6.06 -11.17 4.59
C TRP A 30 -6.45 -9.79 4.08
N ASN A 31 -6.08 -9.51 2.83
CA ASN A 31 -6.40 -8.26 2.17
C ASN A 31 -7.91 -7.97 2.28
N PRO A 32 -8.31 -6.83 2.88
CA PRO A 32 -9.72 -6.49 3.16
C PRO A 32 -10.59 -6.34 1.90
N ASN A 33 -9.98 -6.31 0.71
CA ASN A 33 -10.70 -6.29 -0.56
C ASN A 33 -11.35 -7.63 -0.92
N TYR A 34 -11.00 -8.72 -0.20
CA TYR A 34 -11.53 -10.06 -0.43
C TYR A 34 -12.33 -10.53 0.80
N LYS A 35 -13.44 -11.23 0.56
CA LYS A 35 -14.30 -11.75 1.64
C LYS A 35 -13.61 -12.81 2.49
N GLY A 36 -12.66 -13.53 1.91
CA GLY A 36 -11.91 -14.60 2.55
C GLY A 36 -10.71 -15.02 1.72
N LEU A 37 -9.94 -15.99 2.24
CA LEU A 37 -8.79 -16.58 1.57
C LEU A 37 -9.18 -17.18 0.22
N ASP A 38 -10.36 -17.81 0.13
CA ASP A 38 -10.87 -18.44 -1.08
C ASP A 38 -11.18 -17.43 -2.18
N ASP A 39 -11.83 -16.30 -1.81
CA ASP A 39 -12.13 -15.22 -2.75
C ASP A 39 -10.84 -14.58 -3.28
N TRP A 40 -9.83 -14.45 -2.43
CA TRP A 40 -8.51 -13.96 -2.81
C TRP A 40 -7.80 -14.93 -3.77
N GLN A 41 -7.81 -16.23 -3.48
CA GLN A 41 -7.25 -17.26 -4.38
C GLN A 41 -7.99 -17.29 -5.72
N LEU A 42 -9.32 -17.15 -5.71
CA LEU A 42 -10.12 -17.08 -6.92
C LEU A 42 -9.79 -15.84 -7.75
N ALA A 43 -9.54 -14.71 -7.11
CA ALA A 43 -9.10 -13.48 -7.79
C ALA A 43 -7.71 -13.65 -8.41
N LEU A 44 -6.77 -14.30 -7.72
CA LEU A 44 -5.46 -14.64 -8.27
C LEU A 44 -5.58 -15.50 -9.53
N ARG A 45 -6.42 -16.55 -9.50
CA ARG A 45 -6.67 -17.43 -10.66
C ARG A 45 -7.33 -16.66 -11.82
N LYS A 46 -8.32 -15.81 -11.55
CA LYS A 46 -9.00 -15.01 -12.56
C LYS A 46 -8.08 -13.96 -13.19
N ASN A 47 -7.18 -13.37 -12.42
CA ASN A 47 -6.20 -12.41 -12.91
C ASN A 47 -5.12 -13.10 -13.75
N ALA A 48 -4.65 -14.26 -13.34
CA ALA A 48 -3.76 -15.08 -14.15
C ALA A 48 -4.40 -15.47 -15.51
N ALA A 49 -5.66 -15.86 -15.50
CA ALA A 49 -6.42 -16.18 -16.72
C ALA A 49 -6.65 -14.97 -17.64
N LYS A 50 -6.60 -13.72 -17.10
CA LYS A 50 -6.72 -12.48 -17.86
C LYS A 50 -5.38 -11.88 -18.30
N GLY A 51 -4.26 -12.60 -18.08
CA GLY A 51 -2.92 -12.10 -18.38
C GLY A 51 -2.46 -10.94 -17.44
N GLN A 52 -3.19 -10.65 -16.37
CA GLN A 52 -2.74 -9.72 -15.34
C GLN A 52 -1.67 -10.40 -14.48
N LYS A 53 -0.51 -9.79 -14.38
CA LYS A 53 0.60 -10.28 -13.55
C LYS A 53 0.13 -10.36 -12.09
N THR A 54 0.05 -11.58 -11.55
CA THR A 54 -0.19 -11.77 -10.12
C THR A 54 1.09 -11.49 -9.36
N MET A 55 1.00 -10.70 -8.28
CA MET A 55 2.17 -10.45 -7.43
C MET A 55 2.59 -11.75 -6.73
N THR A 56 3.88 -12.01 -6.75
CA THR A 56 4.51 -13.14 -6.07
C THR A 56 4.70 -12.88 -4.58
N PHE A 57 5.07 -13.90 -3.79
CA PHE A 57 5.44 -13.73 -2.37
C PHE A 57 6.52 -12.66 -2.21
N ARG A 58 7.58 -12.71 -3.05
CA ARG A 58 8.68 -11.74 -3.02
C ARG A 58 8.18 -10.32 -3.19
N GLU A 59 7.37 -10.06 -4.22
CA GLU A 59 6.80 -8.74 -4.47
C GLU A 59 5.94 -8.27 -3.29
N TRP A 60 5.08 -9.12 -2.76
CA TRP A 60 4.27 -8.76 -1.59
C TRP A 60 5.10 -8.39 -0.37
N TYR A 61 6.16 -9.17 -0.11
CA TYR A 61 7.03 -8.89 1.00
C TYR A 61 7.79 -7.57 0.84
N LEU A 62 8.32 -7.29 -0.36
CA LEU A 62 9.00 -6.03 -0.65
C LEU A 62 8.09 -4.82 -0.48
N TYR A 63 6.79 -4.97 -0.79
CA TYR A 63 5.79 -3.92 -0.59
C TYR A 63 5.14 -3.92 0.80
N GLY A 64 5.55 -4.80 1.70
CA GLY A 64 5.00 -4.89 3.05
C GLY A 64 3.54 -5.38 3.10
N ALA A 65 3.07 -6.03 2.03
CA ALA A 65 1.72 -6.57 1.94
C ALA A 65 1.56 -7.91 2.67
N CYS A 66 2.67 -8.59 2.99
CA CYS A 66 2.71 -9.81 3.79
C CYS A 66 3.86 -9.81 4.79
N ALA A 67 3.78 -10.64 5.82
CA ALA A 67 4.88 -10.94 6.72
C ALA A 67 5.79 -12.04 6.12
N PHE A 68 7.08 -12.05 6.48
CA PHE A 68 8.01 -13.09 5.98
C PHE A 68 7.54 -14.50 6.37
N SER A 69 6.97 -14.65 7.56
CA SER A 69 6.45 -15.95 8.04
C SER A 69 5.33 -16.55 7.17
N GLU A 70 4.81 -15.82 6.21
CA GLU A 70 3.80 -16.31 5.27
C GLU A 70 4.40 -17.12 4.11
N ILE A 71 5.75 -17.16 4.01
CA ILE A 71 6.44 -17.97 2.98
C ILE A 71 6.09 -19.46 3.10
N ASP A 72 6.02 -19.98 4.33
CA ASP A 72 5.72 -21.40 4.56
C ASP A 72 4.30 -21.74 4.06
N ALA A 73 3.34 -20.83 4.28
CA ALA A 73 1.99 -20.98 3.74
C ALA A 73 1.95 -20.93 2.20
N CYS A 74 2.79 -20.10 1.59
CA CYS A 74 2.93 -20.05 0.12
C CYS A 74 3.51 -21.37 -0.43
N VAL A 75 4.53 -21.92 0.22
CA VAL A 75 5.14 -23.20 -0.15
C VAL A 75 4.11 -24.35 -0.01
N GLU A 76 3.41 -24.39 1.12
CA GLU A 76 2.36 -25.39 1.34
C GLU A 76 1.25 -25.28 0.29
N GLN A 77 0.85 -24.08 -0.06
CA GLN A 77 -0.14 -23.85 -1.09
C GLN A 77 0.33 -24.30 -2.46
N TRP A 78 1.59 -24.03 -2.84
CA TRP A 78 2.16 -24.51 -4.09
C TRP A 78 2.14 -26.06 -4.15
N HIS A 79 2.53 -26.75 -3.08
CA HIS A 79 2.46 -28.21 -2.99
C HIS A 79 1.03 -28.76 -3.13
N LYS A 80 0.04 -28.08 -2.56
CA LYS A 80 -1.37 -28.49 -2.65
C LYS A 80 -1.97 -28.29 -4.04
N THR A 81 -1.59 -27.19 -4.71
CA THR A 81 -2.19 -26.84 -6.01
C THR A 81 -1.42 -27.38 -7.19
N GLN A 82 -0.12 -27.64 -7.02
CA GLN A 82 0.82 -28.09 -8.05
C GLN A 82 0.52 -27.47 -9.43
N PRO A 83 0.64 -26.13 -9.57
CA PRO A 83 0.26 -25.47 -10.81
C PRO A 83 1.14 -25.95 -11.96
N ASP A 84 0.50 -26.44 -13.04
CA ASP A 84 1.17 -27.02 -14.17
C ASP A 84 2.25 -26.08 -14.74
N GLY A 85 3.48 -26.58 -14.86
CA GLY A 85 4.60 -25.86 -15.46
C GLY A 85 5.16 -24.71 -14.63
N VAL A 86 4.70 -24.48 -13.40
CA VAL A 86 5.20 -23.41 -12.52
C VAL A 86 6.08 -24.00 -11.42
N SER A 87 7.39 -23.74 -11.47
CA SER A 87 8.31 -24.12 -10.38
C SER A 87 8.00 -23.35 -9.09
N LEU A 88 8.40 -23.92 -7.94
CA LEU A 88 8.28 -23.22 -6.65
C LEU A 88 9.01 -21.87 -6.67
N GLN A 89 10.19 -21.83 -7.28
CA GLN A 89 10.96 -20.61 -7.46
C GLN A 89 10.14 -19.53 -8.18
N ALA A 90 9.54 -19.86 -9.32
CA ALA A 90 8.72 -18.95 -10.10
C ALA A 90 7.45 -18.53 -9.34
N TYR A 91 6.85 -19.44 -8.59
CA TYR A 91 5.67 -19.17 -7.77
C TYR A 91 5.96 -18.19 -6.64
N LEU A 92 7.11 -18.32 -5.97
CA LEU A 92 7.56 -17.39 -4.95
C LEU A 92 8.13 -16.09 -5.55
N GLY A 93 8.51 -16.09 -6.85
CA GLY A 93 9.10 -14.96 -7.56
C GLY A 93 10.54 -14.69 -7.19
N LEU A 94 11.28 -15.71 -6.72
CA LEU A 94 12.66 -15.56 -6.26
C LEU A 94 13.63 -15.68 -7.44
N PRO A 95 14.56 -14.71 -7.64
CA PRO A 95 15.72 -14.90 -8.51
C PRO A 95 16.59 -16.08 -8.04
N ASP A 96 17.46 -16.57 -8.91
CA ASP A 96 18.30 -17.76 -8.65
C ASP A 96 19.10 -17.64 -7.34
N GLU A 97 19.73 -16.51 -7.09
CA GLU A 97 20.52 -16.27 -5.88
C GLU A 97 19.66 -16.37 -4.59
N GLU A 98 18.49 -15.74 -4.61
CA GLU A 98 17.55 -15.77 -3.47
C GLU A 98 16.97 -17.17 -3.26
N TYR A 99 16.66 -17.86 -4.35
CA TYR A 99 16.14 -19.23 -4.29
C TYR A 99 17.18 -20.21 -3.77
N HIS A 100 18.43 -20.11 -4.25
CA HIS A 100 19.54 -20.91 -3.72
C HIS A 100 19.77 -20.66 -2.23
N ALA A 101 19.73 -19.41 -1.79
CA ALA A 101 19.83 -19.09 -0.36
C ALA A 101 18.67 -19.69 0.44
N PHE A 102 17.46 -19.67 -0.09
CA PHE A 102 16.27 -20.26 0.54
C PHE A 102 16.38 -21.77 0.75
N LEU A 103 17.00 -22.49 -0.18
CA LEU A 103 17.14 -23.95 -0.12
C LEU A 103 18.23 -24.44 0.87
N GLN A 104 19.09 -23.56 1.39
CA GLN A 104 20.15 -23.95 2.33
C GLN A 104 19.61 -24.15 3.76
N PRO A 105 20.32 -24.90 4.63
CA PRO A 105 19.98 -24.94 6.05
C PRO A 105 19.90 -23.53 6.63
N GLY A 106 18.78 -23.20 7.30
CA GLY A 106 18.52 -21.85 7.79
C GLY A 106 18.12 -20.86 6.70
N GLY A 107 17.73 -21.33 5.51
CA GLY A 107 17.46 -20.53 4.33
C GLY A 107 16.37 -19.47 4.51
N ASN A 108 15.35 -19.73 5.34
CA ASN A 108 14.34 -18.71 5.66
C ASN A 108 14.96 -17.43 6.28
N ALA A 109 15.88 -17.58 7.23
CA ALA A 109 16.56 -16.43 7.86
C ALA A 109 17.40 -15.67 6.83
N ARG A 110 18.18 -16.41 6.01
CA ARG A 110 19.03 -15.82 4.99
C ARG A 110 18.23 -15.11 3.92
N LEU A 111 17.15 -15.70 3.44
CA LEU A 111 16.25 -15.07 2.47
C LEU A 111 15.61 -13.81 3.06
N ALA A 112 15.17 -13.84 4.33
CA ALA A 112 14.62 -12.66 4.99
C ALA A 112 15.62 -11.51 5.05
N GLU A 113 16.89 -11.78 5.34
CA GLU A 113 17.97 -10.77 5.32
C GLU A 113 18.14 -10.17 3.91
N LEU A 114 18.20 -11.01 2.87
CA LEU A 114 18.35 -10.57 1.48
C LEU A 114 17.19 -9.67 1.05
N LEU A 115 15.95 -10.08 1.34
CA LEU A 115 14.76 -9.30 0.98
C LEU A 115 14.66 -8.01 1.81
N ASN A 116 15.00 -8.03 3.10
CA ASN A 116 15.05 -6.82 3.91
C ASN A 116 16.09 -5.82 3.41
N ALA A 117 17.23 -6.31 2.91
CA ALA A 117 18.25 -5.47 2.31
C ALA A 117 17.80 -4.77 1.02
N GLN A 118 16.76 -5.29 0.35
CA GLN A 118 16.25 -4.78 -0.92
C GLN A 118 15.06 -3.83 -0.77
N ARG A 119 14.46 -3.72 0.42
CA ARG A 119 13.35 -2.81 0.66
C ARG A 119 13.76 -1.63 1.53
N LYS A 120 13.05 -0.53 1.36
CA LYS A 120 13.12 0.66 2.23
C LYS A 120 11.76 0.97 2.80
N GLN A 121 11.75 1.64 3.95
CA GLN A 121 10.54 2.20 4.52
C GLN A 121 10.46 3.67 4.15
N LEU A 122 9.31 4.10 3.63
CA LEU A 122 8.98 5.50 3.36
C LEU A 122 7.76 5.90 4.17
N GLY A 123 7.73 7.14 4.61
CA GLY A 123 6.51 7.79 5.05
C GLY A 123 5.79 8.41 3.85
N CYS A 124 4.47 8.31 3.86
CA CYS A 124 3.61 8.98 2.88
C CYS A 124 2.56 9.79 3.59
N ARG A 125 2.45 11.10 3.25
CA ARG A 125 1.39 11.99 3.69
C ARG A 125 0.57 12.44 2.53
N ILE A 126 -0.74 12.50 2.76
CA ILE A 126 -1.71 13.00 1.79
C ILE A 126 -2.31 14.29 2.33
N TYR A 127 -2.13 15.36 1.58
CA TYR A 127 -2.71 16.68 1.85
C TYR A 127 -3.81 16.94 0.82
N GLN A 128 -5.01 17.20 1.30
CA GLN A 128 -6.15 17.51 0.45
C GLN A 128 -6.56 18.97 0.58
N LEU A 129 -6.87 19.57 -0.56
CA LEU A 129 -7.39 20.94 -0.60
C LEU A 129 -8.72 21.02 0.16
N GLU A 130 -8.82 21.96 1.08
CA GLU A 130 -10.05 22.29 1.78
C GLU A 130 -10.76 23.47 1.11
N PHE A 131 -12.07 23.44 1.16
CA PHE A 131 -12.93 24.48 0.58
C PHE A 131 -13.37 25.48 1.65
N THR A 132 -12.41 26.00 2.43
CA THR A 132 -12.70 26.99 3.48
C THR A 132 -12.83 28.41 2.94
N ASP A 133 -12.07 28.71 1.87
CA ASP A 133 -12.17 29.94 1.10
C ASP A 133 -12.35 29.57 -0.38
N THR A 134 -13.62 29.42 -0.78
CA THR A 134 -13.96 28.94 -2.13
C THR A 134 -13.58 29.92 -3.22
N GLU A 135 -13.60 31.22 -2.99
CA GLU A 135 -13.21 32.21 -3.99
C GLU A 135 -11.72 32.11 -4.31
N LYS A 136 -10.90 31.84 -3.30
CA LYS A 136 -9.46 31.70 -3.45
C LYS A 136 -9.05 30.37 -4.07
N THR A 137 -9.69 29.27 -3.68
CA THR A 137 -9.30 27.91 -4.08
C THR A 137 -10.01 27.41 -5.33
N LYS A 138 -11.23 27.89 -5.62
CA LYS A 138 -12.06 27.50 -6.76
C LYS A 138 -11.34 27.52 -8.11
N PRO A 139 -10.48 28.51 -8.42
CA PRO A 139 -9.83 28.58 -9.73
C PRO A 139 -8.92 27.38 -10.06
N PHE A 140 -8.37 26.70 -9.02
CA PHE A 140 -7.47 25.56 -9.21
C PHE A 140 -7.94 24.25 -8.54
N ALA A 141 -9.09 24.29 -7.85
CA ALA A 141 -9.66 23.10 -7.22
C ALA A 141 -9.97 22.01 -8.27
N PHE A 142 -9.53 20.80 -8.02
CA PHE A 142 -9.66 19.65 -8.93
C PHE A 142 -9.05 19.87 -10.32
N ALA A 143 -8.07 20.77 -10.41
CA ALA A 143 -7.44 21.14 -11.67
C ALA A 143 -5.94 20.86 -11.66
N GLY A 144 -5.33 20.86 -12.84
CA GLY A 144 -3.90 20.66 -13.01
C GLY A 144 -3.06 21.86 -12.55
N ILE A 145 -1.75 21.66 -12.57
CA ILE A 145 -0.76 22.66 -12.11
C ILE A 145 -0.86 23.99 -12.88
N ASP A 146 -1.24 23.94 -14.15
CA ASP A 146 -1.42 25.16 -14.96
C ASP A 146 -2.54 26.07 -14.41
N ALA A 147 -3.60 25.47 -13.88
CA ALA A 147 -4.69 26.25 -13.27
C ALA A 147 -4.23 26.91 -11.96
N LEU A 148 -3.41 26.22 -11.17
CA LEU A 148 -2.77 26.77 -9.99
C LEU A 148 -1.93 28.01 -10.33
N HIS A 149 -1.08 27.91 -11.35
CA HIS A 149 -0.25 29.02 -11.81
C HIS A 149 -1.08 30.20 -12.36
N LYS A 150 -2.14 29.91 -13.13
CA LYS A 150 -3.08 30.96 -13.62
C LYS A 150 -3.82 31.65 -12.47
N ALA A 151 -4.06 30.97 -11.36
CA ALA A 151 -4.62 31.55 -10.16
C ALA A 151 -3.61 32.40 -9.35
N GLY A 152 -2.38 32.56 -9.85
CA GLY A 152 -1.33 33.40 -9.24
C GLY A 152 -0.45 32.68 -8.20
N PHE A 153 -0.58 31.38 -8.05
CA PHE A 153 0.23 30.61 -7.11
C PHE A 153 1.39 29.92 -7.83
N GLN A 154 2.62 30.20 -7.39
CA GLN A 154 3.81 29.50 -7.88
C GLN A 154 3.94 28.08 -7.29
N GLN A 155 3.31 27.84 -6.14
CA GLN A 155 3.28 26.58 -5.41
C GLN A 155 1.94 26.42 -4.69
N PRO A 156 1.55 25.19 -4.34
CA PRO A 156 0.29 24.96 -3.63
C PRO A 156 0.25 25.76 -2.31
N PRO A 157 -0.79 26.58 -2.07
CA PRO A 157 -0.92 27.38 -0.86
C PRO A 157 -1.24 26.51 0.35
N ALA A 158 -0.22 26.05 1.08
CA ALA A 158 -0.31 25.01 2.10
C ALA A 158 -1.37 25.28 3.18
N ARG A 159 -1.69 26.53 3.49
CA ARG A 159 -2.74 26.91 4.46
C ARG A 159 -4.14 26.47 4.05
N GLU A 160 -4.36 26.23 2.75
CA GLU A 160 -5.63 25.76 2.21
C GLU A 160 -5.74 24.23 2.18
N TYR A 161 -4.71 23.54 2.67
CA TYR A 161 -4.65 22.08 2.68
C TYR A 161 -4.78 21.53 4.09
N ARG A 162 -5.36 20.35 4.18
CA ARG A 162 -5.40 19.53 5.38
C ARG A 162 -4.63 18.24 5.18
N LEU A 163 -3.83 17.85 6.14
CA LEU A 163 -3.27 16.51 6.23
C LEU A 163 -4.40 15.52 6.56
N VAL A 164 -4.65 14.55 5.68
CA VAL A 164 -5.71 13.55 5.86
C VAL A 164 -5.15 12.15 6.11
N ARG A 165 -3.90 11.90 5.77
CA ARG A 165 -3.23 10.61 6.02
C ARG A 165 -1.74 10.83 6.27
N ASP A 166 -1.22 10.09 7.24
CA ASP A 166 0.22 9.92 7.49
C ASP A 166 0.44 8.43 7.78
N GLU A 167 1.15 7.75 6.90
CA GLU A 167 1.39 6.31 7.04
C GLU A 167 2.78 5.92 6.57
N ALA A 168 3.31 4.86 7.18
CA ALA A 168 4.54 4.22 6.72
C ALA A 168 4.20 3.12 5.71
N MET A 169 5.03 2.98 4.68
CA MET A 169 4.93 1.94 3.67
C MET A 169 6.30 1.37 3.33
N PHE A 170 6.31 0.13 2.85
CA PHE A 170 7.50 -0.47 2.29
C PHE A 170 7.47 -0.41 0.77
N CYS A 171 8.65 -0.32 0.19
CA CYS A 171 8.84 -0.43 -1.26
C CYS A 171 10.27 -0.93 -1.56
N PRO A 172 10.52 -1.48 -2.77
CA PRO A 172 11.87 -1.73 -3.25
C PRO A 172 12.76 -0.49 -3.16
N LYS A 173 14.04 -0.65 -2.84
CA LYS A 173 14.98 0.48 -2.68
C LYS A 173 15.13 1.32 -3.92
N ASP A 174 15.08 0.68 -5.08
CA ASP A 174 15.25 1.26 -6.41
C ASP A 174 13.93 1.73 -7.05
N GLU A 175 12.78 1.53 -6.36
CA GLU A 175 11.49 1.98 -6.90
C GLU A 175 11.45 3.50 -7.01
N PRO A 176 11.17 4.05 -8.22
CA PRO A 176 11.05 5.49 -8.43
C PRO A 176 9.86 6.08 -7.65
N ASP A 177 10.01 7.31 -7.17
CA ASP A 177 8.96 8.01 -6.43
C ASP A 177 7.62 8.05 -7.18
N LEU A 178 7.64 8.25 -8.51
CA LEU A 178 6.42 8.27 -9.31
C LEU A 178 5.68 6.93 -9.29
N ALA A 179 6.40 5.79 -9.29
CA ALA A 179 5.77 4.47 -9.17
C ALA A 179 5.13 4.28 -7.78
N VAL A 180 5.81 4.73 -6.73
CA VAL A 180 5.25 4.74 -5.36
C VAL A 180 3.98 5.57 -5.30
N LEU A 181 3.99 6.79 -5.88
CA LEU A 181 2.85 7.71 -5.88
C LEU A 181 1.65 7.16 -6.66
N GLU A 182 1.86 6.51 -7.82
CA GLU A 182 0.77 5.89 -8.57
C GLU A 182 0.16 4.73 -7.78
N ARG A 183 0.95 3.93 -7.07
CA ARG A 183 0.45 2.87 -6.18
C ARG A 183 -0.37 3.43 -5.00
N VAL A 184 0.07 4.57 -4.43
CA VAL A 184 -0.71 5.29 -3.41
C VAL A 184 -2.01 5.82 -4.01
N PHE A 185 -1.95 6.40 -5.21
CA PHE A 185 -3.12 6.89 -5.93
C PHE A 185 -4.14 5.77 -6.15
N ASP A 186 -3.72 4.62 -6.67
CA ASP A 186 -4.61 3.47 -6.88
C ASP A 186 -5.28 3.00 -5.59
N ARG A 187 -4.54 2.99 -4.48
CA ARG A 187 -5.06 2.63 -3.16
C ARG A 187 -6.13 3.59 -2.64
N TYR A 188 -5.94 4.89 -2.87
CA TYR A 188 -6.82 5.96 -2.36
C TYR A 188 -7.74 6.57 -3.42
N ASN A 189 -7.83 5.98 -4.61
CA ASN A 189 -8.75 6.42 -5.67
C ASN A 189 -9.83 5.37 -6.00
N GLY A 190 -9.74 4.21 -5.41
CA GLY A 190 -10.74 3.13 -5.54
C GLY A 190 -11.65 3.04 -4.31
N LYS A 191 -11.63 1.87 -3.68
CA LYS A 191 -12.33 1.64 -2.41
C LYS A 191 -11.48 2.16 -1.25
N LEU A 192 -11.87 3.28 -0.71
CA LEU A 192 -11.16 3.90 0.41
C LEU A 192 -11.13 2.99 1.65
N PRO A 193 -10.01 2.98 2.42
CA PRO A 193 -9.95 2.36 3.73
C PRO A 193 -11.03 2.93 4.67
N ALA A 194 -11.60 2.09 5.54
CA ALA A 194 -12.68 2.50 6.43
C ALA A 194 -12.27 3.58 7.46
N ASP A 195 -10.97 3.67 7.75
CA ASP A 195 -10.35 4.62 8.67
C ASP A 195 -9.77 5.85 7.95
N TYR A 196 -10.01 5.99 6.65
CA TYR A 196 -9.51 7.12 5.88
C TYR A 196 -10.49 8.30 5.95
N PRO A 197 -10.09 9.45 6.54
CA PRO A 197 -10.99 10.57 6.76
C PRO A 197 -11.13 11.48 5.53
N GLY A 198 -10.30 11.24 4.49
CA GLY A 198 -10.28 12.05 3.28
C GLY A 198 -11.22 11.54 2.18
N ARG A 199 -11.27 12.29 1.10
CA ARG A 199 -11.87 11.87 -0.17
C ARG A 199 -10.87 11.12 -1.04
N CYS A 200 -11.30 10.52 -2.16
CA CYS A 200 -10.40 10.00 -3.17
C CYS A 200 -9.36 11.07 -3.57
N ILE A 201 -8.13 10.63 -3.85
CA ILE A 201 -7.08 11.52 -4.36
C ILE A 201 -7.54 12.08 -5.71
N ALA A 202 -7.45 13.38 -5.88
CA ALA A 202 -7.90 14.09 -7.07
C ALA A 202 -6.85 15.12 -7.50
N PRO A 203 -6.95 15.66 -8.73
CA PRO A 203 -6.14 16.80 -9.12
C PRO A 203 -6.24 17.90 -8.06
N SER A 204 -5.15 18.63 -7.85
CA SER A 204 -4.88 19.60 -6.80
C SER A 204 -4.46 19.05 -5.44
N ASP A 205 -4.53 17.74 -5.18
CA ASP A 205 -3.99 17.20 -3.94
C ASP A 205 -2.45 17.15 -3.95
N VAL A 206 -1.84 17.22 -2.77
CA VAL A 206 -0.39 17.14 -2.60
C VAL A 206 -0.03 15.90 -1.80
N LEU A 207 0.92 15.12 -2.31
CA LEU A 207 1.49 13.97 -1.63
C LEU A 207 2.94 14.27 -1.22
N GLU A 208 3.28 13.88 -0.01
CA GLU A 208 4.65 13.92 0.51
C GLU A 208 5.17 12.49 0.61
N LEU A 209 6.35 12.24 0.04
CA LEU A 209 7.16 11.06 0.35
C LEU A 209 8.34 11.50 1.20
N TYR A 210 8.55 10.84 2.33
CA TYR A 210 9.64 11.20 3.24
C TYR A 210 10.33 9.99 3.84
N ASP A 211 11.59 10.16 4.14
CA ASP A 211 12.44 9.24 4.90
C ASP A 211 13.23 10.04 5.96
N ALA A 212 14.24 9.43 6.56
CA ALA A 212 15.08 10.07 7.58
C ALA A 212 15.90 11.25 7.03
N GLU A 213 16.20 11.26 5.72
CA GLU A 213 17.15 12.20 5.11
C GLU A 213 16.44 13.33 4.38
N LYS A 214 15.33 13.04 3.71
CA LYS A 214 14.69 14.00 2.79
C LYS A 214 13.19 13.89 2.72
N ARG A 215 12.58 15.01 2.29
CA ARG A 215 11.15 15.15 2.02
C ARG A 215 10.95 15.62 0.60
N ARG A 216 9.99 15.05 -0.09
CA ARG A 216 9.68 15.35 -1.48
C ARG A 216 8.17 15.50 -1.61
N TYR A 217 7.73 16.55 -2.32
CA TYR A 217 6.32 16.90 -2.45
C TYR A 217 5.91 16.85 -3.91
N TYR A 218 4.73 16.31 -4.16
CA TYR A 218 4.20 16.10 -5.49
C TYR A 218 2.75 16.56 -5.54
N TYR A 219 2.47 17.42 -6.50
CA TYR A 219 1.10 17.84 -6.81
C TYR A 219 0.46 16.81 -7.74
N ARG A 220 -0.76 16.39 -7.44
CA ARG A 220 -1.52 15.56 -8.36
C ARG A 220 -2.04 16.46 -9.48
N ASP A 221 -1.40 16.38 -10.64
CA ASP A 221 -1.87 16.99 -11.86
C ASP A 221 -2.95 16.12 -12.53
N MET A 222 -3.51 16.53 -13.66
CA MET A 222 -4.60 15.82 -14.32
C MET A 222 -4.25 14.37 -14.67
N LYS A 223 -3.00 14.10 -15.06
CA LYS A 223 -2.58 12.77 -15.53
C LYS A 223 -1.42 12.15 -14.74
N GLN A 224 -0.66 12.94 -14.01
CA GLN A 224 0.58 12.51 -13.36
C GLN A 224 0.83 13.27 -12.07
N PHE A 225 1.87 12.90 -11.36
CA PHE A 225 2.40 13.66 -10.24
C PHE A 225 3.53 14.58 -10.70
N VAL A 226 3.51 15.82 -10.26
CA VAL A 226 4.50 16.84 -10.61
C VAL A 226 5.22 17.29 -9.33
N PRO A 227 6.56 17.29 -9.29
CA PRO A 227 7.29 17.80 -8.13
C PRO A 227 6.95 19.27 -7.86
N VAL A 228 6.73 19.63 -6.60
CA VAL A 228 6.42 20.99 -6.17
C VAL A 228 7.13 21.32 -4.86
N ALA A 229 7.30 22.62 -4.57
CA ALA A 229 7.60 23.06 -3.23
C ALA A 229 6.30 23.11 -2.41
N PHE A 230 6.36 22.72 -1.14
CA PHE A 230 5.23 22.74 -0.22
C PHE A 230 5.71 22.96 1.21
N SER A 231 4.93 23.70 2.00
CA SER A 231 5.27 24.04 3.39
C SER A 231 4.33 23.30 4.36
N PRO A 232 4.60 22.05 4.73
CA PRO A 232 3.65 21.18 5.47
C PRO A 232 3.28 21.74 6.85
N LEU A 233 4.14 22.54 7.47
CA LEU A 233 3.88 23.18 8.76
C LEU A 233 2.74 24.20 8.72
N LEU A 234 2.40 24.70 7.53
CA LEU A 234 1.30 25.63 7.33
C LEU A 234 -0.02 24.91 7.03
N ALA A 235 0.03 23.63 6.68
CA ALA A 235 -1.17 22.83 6.45
C ALA A 235 -1.90 22.52 7.76
N ARG A 236 -3.21 22.33 7.67
CA ARG A 236 -4.02 21.97 8.84
C ARG A 236 -3.74 20.52 9.24
N PRO A 237 -3.66 20.21 10.54
CA PRO A 237 -3.42 18.84 11.02
C PRO A 237 -4.63 17.94 10.74
N ILE A 238 -4.40 16.62 10.88
CA ILE A 238 -5.46 15.60 10.87
C ILE A 238 -6.46 15.94 11.99
N GLN A 239 -7.74 15.99 11.65
CA GLN A 239 -8.79 16.01 12.67
C GLN A 239 -8.89 14.63 13.30
N LYS A 240 -8.76 14.57 14.61
CA LYS A 240 -8.96 13.36 15.42
C LYS A 240 -10.45 13.09 15.62
#